data_d04d7e25f7b02877ff290e3f8955fcac
#
_entry.id   d04d7e25f7b02877ff290e3f8955fcac
#
_cell.length_a   1.000
_cell.length_b   1.000
_cell.length_c   1.000
_cell.angle_alpha   90.00
_cell.angle_beta   90.00
_cell.angle_gamma   90.00
#
_symmetry.space_group_name_H-M   'P 1'
#
loop_
_entity.id
_entity.type
_entity.pdbx_description
1 polymer ?
#
loop_
_entity_poly.entity_id
_entity_poly.type
_entity_poly.pdbx_seq_one_letter_code
_entity_poly.pdbx_strand_id
1 'polypeptide(L)'
;MKIVNFTKMLTLPVGTIFCLVDVPDDFQLGPLCRKEDTDHDKQSFDYRHVGSLTAQPEDEDERMEYNDAAYDTLTQGFEFSAGFDDDTLMVETIDHNPLCCYAIYSDYELERMIATLQLARDLNVRTDLHPSGGQS
;
A
#
# COMPACT_ATOMS: atom_id res chain seq x y z
N MET A 1 -6.29 -7.14 -15.24
CA MET A 1 -4.98 -7.04 -14.57
C MET A 1 -3.92 -7.74 -15.39
N LYS A 2 -2.77 -7.11 -15.58
CA LYS A 2 -1.66 -7.71 -16.33
C LYS A 2 -0.46 -7.87 -15.41
N ILE A 3 0.22 -9.00 -15.53
CA ILE A 3 1.47 -9.22 -14.81
C ILE A 3 2.61 -8.89 -15.74
N VAL A 4 3.49 -8.00 -15.32
CA VAL A 4 4.63 -7.54 -16.13
C VAL A 4 5.93 -7.71 -15.34
N ASN A 5 7.05 -7.74 -16.08
CA ASN A 5 8.37 -7.78 -15.47
C ASN A 5 8.92 -6.37 -15.22
N PHE A 6 10.11 -6.30 -14.64
CA PHE A 6 10.76 -5.04 -14.32
C PHE A 6 11.02 -4.17 -15.57
N THR A 7 11.49 -4.77 -16.65
CA THR A 7 11.79 -4.03 -17.88
C THR A 7 10.54 -3.33 -18.42
N LYS A 8 9.40 -4.02 -18.42
CA LYS A 8 8.15 -3.43 -18.86
C LYS A 8 7.71 -2.33 -17.87
N MET A 9 7.88 -2.57 -16.58
CA MET A 9 7.50 -1.60 -15.55
C MET A 9 8.21 -0.27 -15.73
N LEU A 10 9.49 -0.28 -16.14
CA LEU A 10 10.23 0.95 -16.41
C LEU A 10 9.60 1.81 -17.51
N THR A 11 8.90 1.19 -18.45
CA THR A 11 8.28 1.90 -19.58
C THR A 11 6.92 2.49 -19.27
N LEU A 12 6.32 2.11 -18.16
CA LEU A 12 4.97 2.57 -17.80
C LEU A 12 5.01 3.99 -17.23
N PRO A 13 3.93 4.77 -17.42
CA PRO A 13 3.92 6.17 -17.00
C PRO A 13 3.86 6.33 -15.48
N VAL A 14 4.26 7.52 -15.03
CA VAL A 14 4.02 7.97 -13.66
C VAL A 14 2.52 7.90 -13.39
N GLY A 15 2.16 7.45 -12.19
CA GLY A 15 0.76 7.28 -11.81
C GLY A 15 0.21 5.87 -12.02
N THR A 16 0.98 4.98 -12.67
CA THR A 16 0.57 3.59 -12.84
C THR A 16 0.31 2.95 -11.47
N ILE A 17 -0.87 2.35 -11.31
CA ILE A 17 -1.23 1.63 -10.09
C ILE A 17 -0.89 0.16 -10.24
N PHE A 18 -0.16 -0.36 -9.28
CA PHE A 18 0.34 -1.73 -9.34
C PHE A 18 0.44 -2.36 -7.95
N CYS A 19 0.63 -3.66 -7.93
CA CYS A 19 1.06 -4.41 -6.75
C CYS A 19 2.31 -5.20 -7.07
N LEU A 20 3.19 -5.35 -6.10
CA LEU A 20 4.28 -6.31 -6.21
C LEU A 20 3.70 -7.73 -6.18
N VAL A 21 4.26 -8.62 -6.98
CA VAL A 21 3.84 -10.02 -7.05
C VAL A 21 5.05 -10.88 -6.72
N ASP A 22 4.91 -11.69 -5.68
CA ASP A 22 5.96 -12.64 -5.34
C ASP A 22 5.93 -13.83 -6.29
N VAL A 23 7.06 -14.10 -6.89
CA VAL A 23 7.27 -15.21 -7.82
C VAL A 23 8.50 -15.98 -7.32
N PRO A 24 8.58 -17.29 -7.50
CA PRO A 24 7.70 -18.17 -8.25
C PRO A 24 6.63 -18.88 -7.42
N ASP A 25 6.73 -18.87 -6.11
CA ASP A 25 6.02 -19.84 -5.29
C ASP A 25 4.55 -19.48 -5.05
N ASP A 26 4.22 -18.19 -5.08
CA ASP A 26 2.90 -17.76 -4.68
C ASP A 26 2.56 -16.42 -5.34
N PHE A 27 1.58 -16.42 -6.21
CA PHE A 27 1.12 -15.19 -6.84
C PHE A 27 0.29 -14.34 -5.87
N GLN A 28 0.82 -14.07 -4.69
CA GLN A 28 0.16 -13.17 -3.77
C GLN A 28 0.42 -11.72 -4.16
N LEU A 29 -0.65 -10.93 -4.15
CA LEU A 29 -0.55 -9.51 -4.40
C LEU A 29 -0.07 -8.81 -3.13
N GLY A 30 0.97 -8.00 -3.29
CA GLY A 30 1.42 -7.11 -2.23
C GLY A 30 0.49 -5.89 -2.09
N PRO A 31 0.92 -4.90 -1.32
CA PRO A 31 0.13 -3.68 -1.15
C PRO A 31 -0.04 -2.92 -2.46
N LEU A 32 -1.11 -2.13 -2.53
CA LEU A 32 -1.38 -1.26 -3.66
C LEU A 32 -0.37 -0.12 -3.68
N CYS A 33 0.25 0.10 -4.84
CA CYS A 33 1.29 1.10 -5.02
C CYS A 33 1.02 1.98 -6.23
N ARG A 34 1.63 3.16 -6.22
CA ARG A 34 1.59 4.09 -7.35
C ARG A 34 3.02 4.37 -7.80
N LYS A 35 3.28 4.18 -9.08
CA LYS A 35 4.58 4.49 -9.66
C LYS A 35 4.81 6.00 -9.69
N GLU A 36 6.00 6.40 -9.26
CA GLU A 36 6.50 7.76 -9.36
C GLU A 36 7.56 7.85 -10.47
N ASP A 37 8.65 8.56 -10.22
CA ASP A 37 9.67 8.81 -11.24
C ASP A 37 10.44 7.56 -11.64
N THR A 38 10.90 7.54 -12.89
CA THR A 38 11.79 6.51 -13.42
C THR A 38 13.18 7.11 -13.67
N ASP A 39 14.22 6.42 -13.21
CA ASP A 39 15.60 6.75 -13.55
C ASP A 39 16.11 5.70 -14.56
N HIS A 40 16.11 6.07 -15.84
CA HIS A 40 16.50 5.15 -16.90
C HIS A 40 17.99 4.83 -16.87
N ASP A 41 18.82 5.76 -16.40
CA ASP A 41 20.26 5.55 -16.33
C ASP A 41 20.62 4.52 -15.27
N LYS A 42 19.95 4.58 -14.13
CA LYS A 42 20.16 3.65 -13.02
C LYS A 42 19.31 2.39 -13.12
N GLN A 43 18.40 2.31 -14.09
CA GLN A 43 17.46 1.20 -14.20
C GLN A 43 16.69 1.01 -12.89
N SER A 44 16.04 2.09 -12.43
CA SER A 44 15.25 2.08 -11.20
C SER A 44 13.99 2.92 -11.35
N PHE A 45 13.03 2.73 -10.48
CA PHE A 45 11.87 3.60 -10.38
C PHE A 45 11.45 3.77 -8.94
N ASP A 46 10.85 4.92 -8.67
CA ASP A 46 10.29 5.25 -7.37
C ASP A 46 8.82 4.92 -7.32
N TYR A 47 8.31 4.62 -6.15
CA TYR A 47 6.90 4.33 -5.94
C TYR A 47 6.46 4.72 -4.54
N ARG A 48 5.15 4.84 -4.35
CA ARG A 48 4.53 5.07 -3.04
C ARG A 48 3.45 4.04 -2.80
N HIS A 49 3.24 3.68 -1.55
CA HIS A 49 2.08 2.90 -1.17
C HIS A 49 0.81 3.76 -1.23
N VAL A 50 -0.30 3.15 -1.61
CA VAL A 50 -1.60 3.82 -1.64
C VAL A 50 -2.36 3.40 -0.39
N GLY A 51 -2.38 4.27 0.61
CA GLY A 51 -3.09 4.01 1.85
C GLY A 51 -2.48 2.89 2.68
N SER A 52 -1.52 3.22 3.50
CA SER A 52 -0.89 2.26 4.39
C SER A 52 -0.84 2.79 5.81
N LEU A 53 -0.41 1.95 6.71
CA LEU A 53 -0.16 2.39 8.09
C LEU A 53 1.02 3.37 8.09
N THR A 54 0.98 4.32 9.00
CA THR A 54 2.10 5.22 9.22
C THR A 54 3.36 4.41 9.51
N ALA A 55 4.47 4.84 8.95
CA ALA A 55 5.74 4.16 9.15
C ALA A 55 6.05 3.98 10.63
N GLN A 56 6.53 2.80 10.98
CA GLN A 56 6.98 2.54 12.33
C GLN A 56 8.26 3.32 12.62
N PRO A 57 8.60 3.53 13.90
CA PRO A 57 9.86 4.18 14.25
C PRO A 57 11.06 3.50 13.58
N GLU A 58 12.01 4.30 13.12
CA GLU A 58 13.21 3.77 12.46
C GLU A 58 14.14 3.06 13.45
N ASP A 59 14.20 3.58 14.69
CA ASP A 59 14.99 2.96 15.73
C ASP A 59 14.42 1.58 16.09
N GLU A 60 15.29 0.59 16.15
CA GLU A 60 14.87 -0.80 16.39
C GLU A 60 14.21 -0.96 17.76
N ASP A 61 14.77 -0.34 18.79
CA ASP A 61 14.24 -0.42 20.15
C ASP A 61 12.87 0.25 20.24
N GLU A 62 12.71 1.42 19.63
CA GLU A 62 11.43 2.13 19.60
C GLU A 62 10.39 1.33 18.82
N ARG A 63 10.80 0.68 17.73
CA ARG A 63 9.89 -0.16 16.94
C ARG A 63 9.42 -1.37 17.74
N MET A 64 10.30 -1.98 18.50
CA MET A 64 9.96 -3.09 19.39
C MET A 64 8.95 -2.66 20.46
N GLU A 65 9.20 -1.51 21.09
CA GLU A 65 8.27 -0.94 22.08
C GLU A 65 6.89 -0.67 21.47
N TYR A 66 6.87 -0.11 20.26
CA TYR A 66 5.63 0.16 19.53
C TYR A 66 4.85 -1.13 19.26
N ASN A 67 5.54 -2.16 18.78
CA ASN A 67 4.91 -3.44 18.47
C ASN A 67 4.42 -4.16 19.73
N ASP A 68 5.20 -4.10 20.81
CA ASP A 68 4.81 -4.69 22.08
C ASP A 68 3.59 -4.00 22.67
N ALA A 69 3.55 -2.67 22.60
CA ALA A 69 2.39 -1.90 23.06
C ALA A 69 1.13 -2.24 22.28
N ALA A 70 1.26 -2.38 20.96
CA ALA A 70 0.13 -2.77 20.11
C ALA A 70 -0.36 -4.17 20.48
N TYR A 71 0.55 -5.12 20.62
CA TYR A 71 0.22 -6.49 20.98
C TYR A 71 -0.47 -6.57 22.34
N ASP A 72 0.08 -5.91 23.35
CA ASP A 72 -0.48 -5.91 24.70
C ASP A 72 -1.88 -5.31 24.72
N THR A 73 -2.07 -4.19 24.03
CA THR A 73 -3.37 -3.53 23.95
C THR A 73 -4.42 -4.43 23.33
N LEU A 74 -4.07 -5.05 22.20
CA LEU A 74 -4.99 -5.90 21.45
C LEU A 74 -5.30 -7.20 22.17
N THR A 75 -4.33 -7.79 22.85
CA THR A 75 -4.57 -9.04 23.61
C THR A 75 -5.45 -8.83 24.83
N GLN A 76 -5.50 -7.60 25.33
CA GLN A 76 -6.42 -7.24 26.43
C GLN A 76 -7.83 -6.90 25.94
N GLY A 77 -8.06 -6.94 24.63
CA GLY A 77 -9.36 -6.64 24.05
C GLY A 77 -9.62 -5.17 23.80
N PHE A 78 -8.60 -4.33 23.90
CA PHE A 78 -8.70 -2.91 23.59
C PHE A 78 -8.29 -2.62 22.16
N GLU A 79 -8.69 -1.46 21.65
CA GLU A 79 -8.29 -1.00 20.32
C GLU A 79 -6.91 -0.35 20.37
N PHE A 80 -6.13 -0.56 19.34
CA PHE A 80 -4.86 0.14 19.15
C PHE A 80 -4.98 1.06 17.94
N SER A 81 -4.73 2.36 18.17
CA SER A 81 -4.81 3.34 17.09
C SER A 81 -3.51 3.38 16.30
N ALA A 82 -3.59 3.05 15.02
CA ALA A 82 -2.48 3.17 14.11
C ALA A 82 -2.70 4.38 13.19
N GLY A 83 -1.61 5.03 12.79
CA GLY A 83 -1.69 6.13 11.84
C GLY A 83 -2.02 5.64 10.45
N PHE A 84 -2.69 6.48 9.67
CA PHE A 84 -2.95 6.24 8.26
C PHE A 84 -2.01 7.12 7.43
N ASP A 85 -1.26 6.49 6.53
CA ASP A 85 -0.38 7.21 5.61
C ASP A 85 -1.17 7.56 4.36
N ASP A 86 -1.35 8.85 4.13
CA ASP A 86 -2.10 9.37 2.99
C ASP A 86 -1.19 9.66 1.79
N ASP A 87 -0.04 8.97 1.71
CA ASP A 87 0.83 9.08 0.55
C ASP A 87 1.81 10.26 0.57
N THR A 88 1.85 11.02 1.65
CA THR A 88 2.69 12.21 1.66
C THR A 88 4.12 11.96 2.09
N LEU A 89 4.44 10.80 2.65
CA LEU A 89 5.64 10.71 3.47
C LEU A 89 6.78 9.90 2.90
N MET A 90 6.53 8.78 2.22
CA MET A 90 7.67 7.94 1.84
C MET A 90 7.62 7.51 0.38
N VAL A 91 8.69 7.86 -0.32
CA VAL A 91 8.97 7.31 -1.64
C VAL A 91 9.99 6.20 -1.45
N GLU A 92 9.68 5.03 -1.99
CA GLU A 92 10.60 3.91 -2.03
C GLU A 92 11.12 3.72 -3.45
N THR A 93 12.29 3.13 -3.57
CA THR A 93 12.94 2.91 -4.87
C THR A 93 13.14 1.42 -5.10
N ILE A 94 12.78 0.97 -6.30
CA ILE A 94 13.06 -0.39 -6.75
C ILE A 94 14.16 -0.35 -7.78
N ASP A 95 15.28 -1.00 -7.47
CA ASP A 95 16.37 -1.21 -8.39
C ASP A 95 16.08 -2.44 -9.26
N HIS A 96 16.86 -2.60 -10.32
CA HIS A 96 16.70 -3.72 -11.23
C HIS A 96 16.70 -5.06 -10.48
N ASN A 97 15.60 -5.78 -10.61
CA ASN A 97 15.46 -7.11 -10.03
C ASN A 97 14.71 -8.00 -11.02
N PRO A 98 15.40 -8.91 -11.72
CA PRO A 98 14.77 -9.75 -12.72
C PRO A 98 13.78 -10.77 -12.16
N LEU A 99 13.78 -10.97 -10.84
CA LEU A 99 12.87 -11.90 -10.19
C LEU A 99 11.56 -11.25 -9.75
N CYS A 100 11.48 -9.91 -9.80
CA CYS A 100 10.27 -9.20 -9.42
C CYS A 100 9.30 -9.09 -10.58
N CYS A 101 8.03 -9.31 -10.26
CA CYS A 101 6.91 -9.09 -11.17
C CYS A 101 5.93 -8.11 -10.55
N TYR A 102 5.12 -7.49 -11.41
CA TYR A 102 4.21 -6.42 -11.01
C TYR A 102 2.85 -6.65 -11.64
N ALA A 103 1.80 -6.58 -10.84
CA ALA A 103 0.43 -6.67 -11.33
C ALA A 103 -0.09 -5.27 -11.60
N ILE A 104 -0.44 -4.97 -12.84
CA ILE A 104 -0.87 -3.65 -13.29
C ILE A 104 -2.40 -3.63 -13.38
N TYR A 105 -3.01 -2.65 -12.75
CA TYR A 105 -4.47 -2.48 -12.77
C TYR A 105 -4.88 -1.69 -14.00
N SER A 106 -5.93 -2.15 -14.68
CA SER A 106 -6.55 -1.43 -15.78
C SER A 106 -7.47 -0.33 -15.25
N ASP A 107 -7.85 0.61 -16.13
CA ASP A 107 -8.81 1.66 -15.77
C ASP A 107 -10.15 1.07 -15.29
N TYR A 108 -10.62 0.02 -15.97
CA TYR A 108 -11.85 -0.66 -15.56
C TYR A 108 -11.73 -1.25 -14.16
N GLU A 109 -10.61 -1.89 -13.86
CA GLU A 109 -10.38 -2.47 -12.53
C GLU A 109 -10.31 -1.39 -11.47
N LEU A 110 -9.62 -0.28 -11.76
CA LEU A 110 -9.56 0.86 -10.83
C LEU A 110 -10.94 1.46 -10.58
N GLU A 111 -11.75 1.62 -11.61
CA GLU A 111 -13.12 2.12 -11.46
C GLU A 111 -13.96 1.20 -10.57
N ARG A 112 -13.82 -0.11 -10.74
CA ARG A 112 -14.52 -1.08 -9.89
C ARG A 112 -14.06 -1.00 -8.43
N MET A 113 -12.77 -0.82 -8.21
CA MET A 113 -12.22 -0.65 -6.86
C MET A 113 -12.76 0.63 -6.21
N ILE A 114 -12.77 1.73 -6.94
CA ILE A 114 -13.30 3.00 -6.45
C ILE A 114 -14.78 2.85 -6.07
N ALA A 115 -15.58 2.23 -6.93
CA ALA A 115 -17.00 2.01 -6.65
C ALA A 115 -17.21 1.16 -5.40
N THR A 116 -16.41 0.13 -5.21
CA THR A 116 -16.46 -0.73 -4.02
C THR A 116 -16.10 0.05 -2.75
N LEU A 117 -15.08 0.88 -2.82
CA LEU A 117 -14.68 1.71 -1.68
C LEU A 117 -15.75 2.75 -1.34
N GLN A 118 -16.37 3.38 -2.34
CA GLN A 118 -17.45 4.32 -2.12
C GLN A 118 -18.64 3.66 -1.45
N LEU A 119 -19.02 2.47 -1.90
CA LEU A 119 -20.11 1.72 -1.29
C LEU A 119 -19.79 1.37 0.17
N ALA A 120 -18.58 0.92 0.45
CA ALA A 120 -18.14 0.60 1.80
C ALA A 120 -18.20 1.85 2.71
N ARG A 121 -17.76 2.99 2.20
CA ARG A 121 -17.83 4.26 2.93
C ARG A 121 -19.29 4.62 3.27
N ASP A 122 -20.20 4.47 2.32
CA ASP A 122 -21.61 4.79 2.54
C ASP A 122 -22.23 3.85 3.58
N LEU A 123 -21.86 2.59 3.55
CA LEU A 123 -22.32 1.62 4.56
C LEU A 123 -21.77 1.95 5.94
N ASN A 124 -20.52 2.35 6.03
CA ASN A 124 -19.90 2.75 7.30
C ASN A 124 -20.62 3.94 7.93
N VAL A 125 -20.99 4.91 7.11
CA VAL A 125 -21.77 6.05 7.59
C VAL A 125 -23.12 5.61 8.16
N ARG A 126 -23.79 4.67 7.50
CA ARG A 126 -25.10 4.18 7.93
C ARG A 126 -25.05 3.36 9.21
N THR A 127 -23.95 2.68 9.44
CA THR A 127 -23.80 1.76 10.59
C THR A 127 -23.06 2.38 11.75
N ASP A 128 -22.73 3.66 11.66
CA ASP A 128 -21.95 4.38 12.69
C ASP A 128 -20.58 3.74 12.96
N LEU A 129 -20.05 3.02 12.01
CA LEU A 129 -18.69 2.48 12.11
C LEU A 129 -17.63 3.54 11.78
N HIS A 130 -18.06 4.74 11.48
CA HIS A 130 -17.17 5.82 11.12
C HIS A 130 -16.35 6.24 12.33
N PRO A 131 -15.03 6.26 12.24
CA PRO A 131 -14.16 6.51 13.41
C PRO A 131 -14.30 7.90 13.99
N SER A 132 -14.70 8.87 13.21
CA SER A 132 -14.86 10.22 13.71
C SER A 132 -16.09 10.35 14.57
N GLY A 133 -16.70 9.35 14.72
CA GLY A 133 -17.84 9.37 15.49
C GLY A 133 -18.21 10.62 15.98
N GLY A 134 -17.59 10.64 15.61
CA GLY A 134 -17.66 11.27 16.07
C GLY A 134 -18.37 11.58 16.35
N GLN A 135 -18.38 11.22 16.24
CA GLN A 135 -18.78 11.48 16.58
C GLN A 135 -19.46 11.85 16.82
N SER A 136 -19.52 11.94 16.66
CA SER A 136 -20.05 12.34 17.06
C SER A 136 -20.63 12.50 17.03
#